data_43f2efa06ab0b721412bf5222d1ac87a
#
_entry.id   43f2efa06ab0b721412bf5222d1ac87a
#
_cell.length_a   1.000
_cell.length_b   1.000
_cell.length_c   1.000
_cell.angle_alpha   90.00
_cell.angle_beta   90.00
_cell.angle_gamma   90.00
#
_symmetry.space_group_name_H-M   'P 1'
#
loop_
_entity.id
_entity.type
_entity.pdbx_description
1 polymer ?
#
loop_
_entity_poly.entity_id
_entity_poly.type
_entity_poly.pdbx_seq_one_letter_code
_entity_poly.pdbx_strand_id
1 'polypeptide(L)'
;MDKLIFPLNTGKISWSMKTGQEWTVTSYVSASGTQKTLCQQELPKWSMEVKFPCLTKHEVDLIKSFYAKCKGSWRPFYYKDYEHFEVLGRELAMDADGKYQAVVPVADYEEPAELIDNVVVFVDGKRTKDFTVDGGLITVNTSGNVVKFDYEYYYKVAFSGALSISQTAENFYSLSLKMVVAR
;
A
#
# COMPACT_ATOMS: atom_id res chain seq x y z
N MET A 1 15.02 -10.81 -3.46
CA MET A 1 14.72 -10.51 -2.04
C MET A 1 13.33 -11.06 -1.75
N ASP A 2 13.17 -11.79 -0.66
CA ASP A 2 11.85 -12.31 -0.29
C ASP A 2 10.91 -11.14 0.02
N LYS A 3 9.75 -11.15 -0.62
CA LYS A 3 8.69 -10.15 -0.37
C LYS A 3 8.14 -10.41 1.04
N LEU A 4 8.35 -9.47 1.95
CA LEU A 4 7.79 -9.52 3.30
C LEU A 4 6.35 -9.01 3.26
N ILE A 5 5.38 -9.84 3.60
CA ILE A 5 3.96 -9.48 3.67
C ILE A 5 3.55 -9.44 5.14
N PHE A 6 2.75 -8.45 5.51
CA PHE A 6 2.24 -8.29 6.87
C PHE A 6 1.42 -9.53 7.31
N PRO A 7 1.74 -10.15 8.46
CA PRO A 7 1.26 -11.51 8.77
C PRO A 7 -0.13 -11.57 9.41
N LEU A 8 -0.70 -10.45 9.86
CA LEU A 8 -2.01 -10.45 10.49
C LEU A 8 -3.13 -10.20 9.48
N ASN A 9 -4.31 -10.77 9.79
CA ASN A 9 -5.52 -10.44 9.06
C ASN A 9 -5.95 -9.01 9.38
N THR A 10 -5.93 -8.15 8.36
CA THR A 10 -6.28 -6.73 8.49
C THR A 10 -7.78 -6.51 8.77
N GLY A 11 -8.64 -7.51 8.61
CA GLY A 11 -10.04 -7.46 9.01
C GLY A 11 -10.28 -7.35 10.53
N LYS A 12 -9.23 -7.49 11.37
CA LYS A 12 -9.28 -7.29 12.83
C LYS A 12 -8.91 -5.86 13.28
N ILE A 13 -8.73 -4.94 12.35
CA ILE A 13 -8.38 -3.55 12.64
C ILE A 13 -9.56 -2.85 13.32
N SER A 14 -9.26 -1.99 14.28
CA SER A 14 -10.25 -1.07 14.86
C SER A 14 -10.69 -0.03 13.83
N TRP A 15 -11.96 0.38 13.86
CA TRP A 15 -12.53 1.47 13.08
C TRP A 15 -11.82 2.84 13.24
N SER A 16 -10.86 2.94 14.15
CA SER A 16 -10.09 4.17 14.41
C SER A 16 -8.75 4.21 13.65
N MET A 17 -8.70 3.69 12.43
CA MET A 17 -7.54 3.87 11.56
C MET A 17 -7.35 5.35 11.22
N LYS A 18 -6.10 5.82 11.28
CA LYS A 18 -5.75 7.19 10.88
C LYS A 18 -4.80 7.12 9.70
N THR A 19 -5.14 7.85 8.65
CA THR A 19 -4.27 8.07 7.50
C THR A 19 -3.88 9.53 7.42
N GLY A 20 -2.66 9.82 7.05
CA GLY A 20 -2.14 11.16 6.84
C GLY A 20 -1.35 11.25 5.55
N GLN A 21 -1.40 12.41 4.93
CA GLN A 21 -0.64 12.73 3.73
C GLN A 21 0.24 13.95 4.00
N GLU A 22 1.51 13.86 3.68
CA GLU A 22 2.49 14.92 3.92
C GLU A 22 3.27 15.23 2.64
N TRP A 23 3.45 16.52 2.38
CA TRP A 23 4.27 17.04 1.30
C TRP A 23 5.40 17.90 1.83
N THR A 24 6.61 17.68 1.35
CA THR A 24 7.74 18.55 1.70
C THR A 24 7.81 19.70 0.71
N VAL A 25 7.32 20.86 1.15
CA VAL A 25 7.31 22.10 0.37
C VAL A 25 8.21 23.12 1.04
N THR A 26 9.17 23.66 0.30
CA THR A 26 10.01 24.75 0.73
C THR A 26 9.49 26.05 0.12
N SER A 27 9.23 27.05 0.96
CA SER A 27 8.79 28.38 0.51
C SER A 27 9.89 29.41 0.75
N TYR A 28 10.11 30.28 -0.23
CA TYR A 28 11.00 31.42 -0.13
C TYR A 28 10.24 32.68 -0.51
N VAL A 29 10.37 33.71 0.32
CA VAL A 29 9.81 35.06 0.03
C VAL A 29 10.96 36.00 -0.30
N SER A 30 10.94 36.58 -1.49
CA SER A 30 11.93 37.56 -1.91
C SER A 30 11.74 38.92 -1.19
N ALA A 31 12.75 39.76 -1.21
CA ALA A 31 12.66 41.12 -0.64
C ALA A 31 11.55 41.98 -1.28
N SER A 32 11.15 41.66 -2.51
CA SER A 32 10.01 42.29 -3.21
C SER A 32 8.63 41.72 -2.81
N GLY A 33 8.56 40.78 -1.84
CA GLY A 33 7.32 40.16 -1.42
C GLY A 33 6.82 39.00 -2.31
N THR A 34 7.57 38.64 -3.36
CA THR A 34 7.20 37.52 -4.24
C THR A 34 7.52 36.20 -3.55
N GLN A 35 6.51 35.34 -3.38
CA GLN A 35 6.67 34.00 -2.84
C GLN A 35 6.96 33.01 -3.98
N LYS A 36 8.01 32.23 -3.81
CA LYS A 36 8.30 31.04 -4.64
C LYS A 36 8.23 29.80 -3.77
N THR A 37 7.59 28.76 -4.27
CA THR A 37 7.46 27.47 -3.62
C THR A 37 8.11 26.39 -4.47
N LEU A 38 8.80 25.47 -3.82
CA LEU A 38 9.41 24.30 -4.43
C LEU A 38 8.89 23.06 -3.72
N CYS A 39 8.23 22.16 -4.45
CA CYS A 39 7.92 20.83 -3.98
C CYS A 39 9.08 19.89 -4.37
N GLN A 40 9.64 19.19 -3.39
CA GLN A 40 10.78 18.29 -3.60
C GLN A 40 10.38 16.84 -3.84
N GLN A 41 9.07 16.57 -3.84
CA GLN A 41 8.51 15.22 -3.95
C GLN A 41 7.57 15.17 -5.16
N GLU A 42 7.63 14.05 -5.90
CA GLU A 42 6.67 13.74 -6.96
C GLU A 42 5.40 13.13 -6.40
N LEU A 43 5.52 12.37 -5.32
CA LEU A 43 4.43 11.65 -4.68
C LEU A 43 4.38 12.00 -3.18
N PRO A 44 3.18 12.07 -2.57
CA PRO A 44 3.04 12.36 -1.15
C PRO A 44 3.60 11.24 -0.27
N LYS A 45 4.02 11.61 0.92
CA LYS A 45 4.38 10.66 1.96
C LYS A 45 3.14 10.29 2.76
N TRP A 46 2.67 9.07 2.59
CA TRP A 46 1.55 8.56 3.34
C TRP A 46 1.99 7.98 4.68
N SER A 47 1.24 8.27 5.72
CA SER A 47 1.37 7.67 7.04
C SER A 47 0.06 6.98 7.42
N MET A 48 0.18 5.83 8.08
CA MET A 48 -0.95 5.01 8.54
C MET A 48 -0.75 4.67 10.02
N GLU A 49 -1.76 4.91 10.83
CA GLU A 49 -1.82 4.42 12.19
C GLU A 49 -3.00 3.47 12.31
N VAL A 50 -2.70 2.21 12.59
CA VAL A 50 -3.69 1.14 12.72
C VAL A 50 -3.66 0.55 14.11
N LYS A 51 -4.84 0.22 14.64
CA LYS A 51 -5.00 -0.38 15.96
C LYS A 51 -5.71 -1.72 15.84
N PHE A 52 -5.15 -2.71 16.48
CA PHE A 52 -5.76 -4.02 16.66
C PHE A 52 -6.21 -4.15 18.13
N PRO A 53 -7.52 -4.08 18.41
CA PRO A 53 -8.00 -3.99 19.79
C PRO A 53 -7.98 -5.34 20.51
N CYS A 54 -8.00 -6.44 19.78
CA CYS A 54 -8.12 -7.77 20.36
C CYS A 54 -7.27 -8.78 19.56
N LEU A 55 -6.08 -9.07 20.07
CA LEU A 55 -5.15 -10.05 19.54
C LEU A 55 -4.92 -11.16 20.55
N THR A 56 -4.75 -12.36 20.06
CA THR A 56 -4.30 -13.50 20.86
C THR A 56 -2.79 -13.44 21.10
N LYS A 57 -2.30 -14.17 22.08
CA LYS A 57 -0.86 -14.28 22.36
C LYS A 57 -0.08 -14.75 21.13
N HIS A 58 -0.61 -15.72 20.38
CA HIS A 58 0.03 -16.21 19.16
C HIS A 58 0.18 -15.11 18.09
N GLU A 59 -0.85 -14.29 17.87
CA GLU A 59 -0.79 -13.16 16.92
C GLU A 59 0.21 -12.09 17.35
N VAL A 60 0.30 -11.85 18.65
CA VAL A 60 1.32 -10.94 19.23
C VAL A 60 2.73 -11.47 18.98
N ASP A 61 2.96 -12.76 19.18
CA ASP A 61 4.28 -13.37 18.94
C ASP A 61 4.64 -13.37 17.46
N LEU A 62 3.66 -13.57 16.55
CA LEU A 62 3.86 -13.41 15.10
C LEU A 62 4.31 -11.99 14.75
N ILE A 63 3.65 -10.97 15.29
CA ILE A 63 3.99 -9.55 15.03
C ILE A 63 5.37 -9.19 15.59
N LYS A 64 5.70 -9.63 16.80
CA LYS A 64 7.02 -9.41 17.39
C LYS A 64 8.12 -10.03 16.52
N SER A 65 7.91 -11.27 16.06
CA SER A 65 8.82 -11.95 15.15
C SER A 65 8.96 -11.21 13.81
N PHE A 66 7.85 -10.75 13.26
CA PHE A 66 7.82 -10.00 12.01
C PHE A 66 8.53 -8.65 12.15
N TYR A 67 8.28 -7.90 13.22
CA TYR A 67 8.96 -6.64 13.53
C TYR A 67 10.49 -6.84 13.66
N ALA A 68 10.92 -7.93 14.31
CA ALA A 68 12.33 -8.27 14.41
C ALA A 68 12.95 -8.61 13.03
N LYS A 69 12.20 -9.33 12.14
CA LYS A 69 12.65 -9.61 10.75
C LYS A 69 12.79 -8.33 9.92
N CYS A 70 11.89 -7.37 10.12
CA CYS A 70 11.98 -6.05 9.49
C CYS A 70 13.08 -5.18 10.10
N LYS A 71 13.68 -5.56 11.25
CA LYS A 71 14.65 -4.75 12.01
C LYS A 71 14.07 -3.37 12.33
N GLY A 72 12.85 -3.33 12.84
CA GLY A 72 12.11 -2.10 13.07
C GLY A 72 11.76 -1.39 11.75
N SER A 73 12.17 -0.14 11.61
CA SER A 73 11.88 0.70 10.44
C SER A 73 12.84 0.47 9.25
N TRP A 74 13.79 -0.47 9.33
CA TRP A 74 14.84 -0.58 8.33
C TRP A 74 14.41 -1.31 7.05
N ARG A 75 13.64 -2.40 7.16
CA ARG A 75 13.17 -3.16 6.00
C ARG A 75 11.71 -2.87 5.73
N PRO A 76 11.36 -2.39 4.52
CA PRO A 76 9.97 -2.24 4.12
C PRO A 76 9.31 -3.62 3.92
N PHE A 77 7.99 -3.61 4.03
CA PHE A 77 7.12 -4.77 3.82
C PHE A 77 5.85 -4.35 3.12
N TYR A 78 5.08 -5.32 2.63
CA TYR A 78 3.82 -5.09 1.96
C TYR A 78 2.65 -5.22 2.93
N TYR A 79 1.82 -4.18 2.98
CA TYR A 79 0.64 -4.08 3.82
C TYR A 79 -0.60 -3.94 2.94
N LYS A 80 -1.61 -4.79 3.19
CA LYS A 80 -2.91 -4.70 2.55
C LYS A 80 -3.86 -3.92 3.44
N ASP A 81 -4.34 -2.79 2.97
CA ASP A 81 -5.34 -2.01 3.69
C ASP A 81 -6.68 -2.75 3.65
N TYR A 82 -7.40 -2.75 4.76
CA TYR A 82 -8.70 -3.43 4.86
C TYR A 82 -9.80 -2.73 4.08
N GLU A 83 -9.78 -1.40 4.04
CA GLU A 83 -10.83 -0.60 3.39
C GLU A 83 -10.52 -0.30 1.92
N HIS A 84 -9.24 -0.13 1.60
CA HIS A 84 -8.77 0.29 0.27
C HIS A 84 -7.69 -0.67 -0.21
N PHE A 85 -8.10 -1.74 -0.84
CA PHE A 85 -7.18 -2.76 -1.35
C PHE A 85 -7.56 -3.34 -2.72
N GLU A 86 -8.75 -3.03 -3.21
CA GLU A 86 -9.31 -3.64 -4.42
C GLU A 86 -9.62 -2.60 -5.48
N VAL A 87 -9.34 -2.93 -6.71
CA VAL A 87 -9.69 -2.15 -7.90
C VAL A 87 -10.48 -3.06 -8.84
N LEU A 88 -11.66 -2.61 -9.28
CA LEU A 88 -12.55 -3.39 -10.14
C LEU A 88 -12.82 -2.67 -11.47
N GLY A 89 -12.75 -3.41 -12.57
CA GLY A 89 -13.17 -2.98 -13.91
C GLY A 89 -12.37 -1.79 -14.46
N ARG A 90 -11.13 -1.57 -13.99
CA ARG A 90 -10.34 -0.40 -14.38
C ARG A 90 -9.63 -0.61 -15.71
N GLU A 91 -9.68 0.41 -16.55
CA GLU A 91 -8.84 0.52 -17.73
C GLU A 91 -7.52 1.19 -17.33
N LEU A 92 -6.40 0.56 -17.68
CA LEU A 92 -5.06 1.07 -17.41
C LEU A 92 -4.43 1.53 -18.72
N ALA A 93 -3.59 2.54 -18.66
CA ALA A 93 -2.79 2.95 -19.80
C ALA A 93 -1.68 1.93 -20.06
N MET A 94 -1.52 1.55 -21.32
CA MET A 94 -0.42 0.71 -21.78
C MET A 94 0.83 1.56 -21.98
N ASP A 95 1.95 1.14 -21.47
CA ASP A 95 3.24 1.78 -21.68
C ASP A 95 3.83 1.49 -23.08
N ALA A 96 4.99 2.08 -23.38
CA ALA A 96 5.68 1.88 -24.65
C ALA A 96 6.17 0.43 -24.86
N ASP A 97 6.32 -0.34 -23.78
CA ASP A 97 6.78 -1.75 -23.80
C ASP A 97 5.60 -2.74 -23.86
N GLY A 98 4.37 -2.26 -23.99
CA GLY A 98 3.17 -3.08 -24.05
C GLY A 98 2.72 -3.63 -22.70
N LYS A 99 3.11 -2.99 -21.59
CA LYS A 99 2.74 -3.38 -20.24
C LYS A 99 1.75 -2.38 -19.63
N TYR A 100 0.97 -2.85 -18.70
CA TYR A 100 0.01 -2.04 -17.95
C TYR A 100 0.50 -1.87 -16.53
N GLN A 101 0.69 -0.61 -16.09
CA GLN A 101 1.04 -0.30 -14.71
C GLN A 101 -0.23 -0.28 -13.85
N ALA A 102 -0.32 -1.20 -12.90
CA ALA A 102 -1.36 -1.16 -11.88
C ALA A 102 -1.21 0.08 -11.00
N VAL A 103 -2.33 0.67 -10.61
CA VAL A 103 -2.36 1.91 -9.82
C VAL A 103 -3.13 1.74 -8.53
N VAL A 104 -2.75 2.53 -7.53
CA VAL A 104 -3.49 2.74 -6.29
C VAL A 104 -4.34 4.00 -6.49
N PRO A 105 -5.66 3.88 -6.68
CA PRO A 105 -6.52 5.03 -6.89
C PRO A 105 -6.88 5.72 -5.58
N VAL A 106 -6.80 7.04 -5.56
CA VAL A 106 -7.30 7.89 -4.47
C VAL A 106 -8.13 9.01 -5.10
N ALA A 107 -9.39 8.76 -5.35
CA ALA A 107 -10.28 9.60 -6.15
C ALA A 107 -9.68 9.88 -7.55
N ASP A 108 -9.37 11.15 -7.85
CA ASP A 108 -8.79 11.57 -9.14
C ASP A 108 -7.26 11.47 -9.18
N TYR A 109 -6.65 11.05 -8.07
CA TYR A 109 -5.21 10.89 -7.95
C TYR A 109 -4.83 9.41 -7.99
N GLU A 110 -3.75 9.09 -8.66
CA GLU A 110 -3.27 7.72 -8.85
C GLU A 110 -1.78 7.60 -8.54
N GLU A 111 -1.42 6.53 -7.86
CA GLU A 111 -0.02 6.17 -7.61
C GLU A 111 0.28 4.79 -8.20
N PRO A 112 1.50 4.55 -8.70
CA PRO A 112 1.86 3.22 -9.19
C PRO A 112 1.87 2.21 -8.03
N ALA A 113 1.19 1.08 -8.23
CA ALA A 113 1.25 -0.05 -7.31
C ALA A 113 2.54 -0.85 -7.54
N GLU A 114 3.26 -1.18 -6.46
CA GLU A 114 4.49 -1.99 -6.56
C GLU A 114 4.23 -3.50 -6.45
N LEU A 115 3.12 -3.87 -5.84
CA LEU A 115 2.70 -5.27 -5.68
C LEU A 115 1.19 -5.38 -5.79
N ILE A 116 0.76 -6.30 -6.65
CA ILE A 116 -0.65 -6.67 -6.82
C ILE A 116 -0.83 -8.18 -6.69
N ASP A 117 -2.06 -8.58 -6.40
CA ASP A 117 -2.49 -9.97 -6.27
C ASP A 117 -3.93 -10.15 -6.79
N ASN A 118 -4.38 -11.39 -6.90
CA ASN A 118 -5.73 -11.74 -7.34
C ASN A 118 -6.16 -11.09 -8.66
N VAL A 119 -5.20 -10.96 -9.61
CA VAL A 119 -5.42 -10.27 -10.87
C VAL A 119 -6.40 -11.04 -11.77
N VAL A 120 -7.39 -10.32 -12.27
CA VAL A 120 -8.32 -10.81 -13.32
C VAL A 120 -8.28 -9.83 -14.47
N VAL A 121 -8.10 -10.36 -15.67
CA VAL A 121 -8.02 -9.54 -16.89
C VAL A 121 -9.20 -9.86 -17.79
N PHE A 122 -9.84 -8.79 -18.29
CA PHE A 122 -10.92 -8.87 -19.27
C PHE A 122 -10.47 -8.17 -20.54
N VAL A 123 -10.56 -8.88 -21.67
CA VAL A 123 -10.31 -8.35 -23.02
C VAL A 123 -11.63 -8.38 -23.77
N ASP A 124 -12.10 -7.21 -24.22
CA ASP A 124 -13.40 -7.05 -24.88
C ASP A 124 -14.57 -7.70 -24.09
N GLY A 125 -14.53 -7.55 -22.76
CA GLY A 125 -15.53 -8.08 -21.84
C GLY A 125 -15.42 -9.59 -21.52
N LYS A 126 -14.43 -10.29 -22.08
CA LYS A 126 -14.20 -11.73 -21.81
C LYS A 126 -12.99 -11.91 -20.92
N ARG A 127 -13.14 -12.72 -19.86
CA ARG A 127 -12.03 -13.07 -18.98
C ARG A 127 -10.96 -13.87 -19.73
N THR A 128 -9.71 -13.41 -19.64
CA THR A 128 -8.55 -14.13 -20.15
C THR A 128 -7.66 -14.64 -19.02
N LYS A 129 -6.90 -15.69 -19.29
CA LYS A 129 -5.84 -16.20 -18.41
C LYS A 129 -4.45 -16.00 -19.03
N ASP A 130 -4.39 -15.43 -20.24
CA ASP A 130 -3.17 -15.25 -21.00
C ASP A 130 -2.53 -13.91 -20.66
N PHE A 131 -2.03 -13.82 -19.45
CA PHE A 131 -1.31 -12.65 -18.94
C PHE A 131 -0.23 -13.08 -17.94
N THR A 132 0.72 -12.20 -17.70
CA THR A 132 1.77 -12.36 -16.68
C THR A 132 1.80 -11.12 -15.77
N VAL A 133 2.16 -11.33 -14.52
CA VAL A 133 2.25 -10.26 -13.49
C VAL A 133 3.65 -10.26 -12.93
N ASP A 134 4.28 -9.09 -12.93
CA ASP A 134 5.58 -8.87 -12.28
C ASP A 134 5.50 -7.61 -11.39
N GLY A 135 5.35 -7.84 -10.08
CA GLY A 135 5.11 -6.77 -9.12
C GLY A 135 3.80 -6.04 -9.38
N GLY A 136 3.87 -4.79 -9.81
CA GLY A 136 2.73 -3.96 -10.21
C GLY A 136 2.50 -3.88 -11.72
N LEU A 137 3.30 -4.60 -12.52
CA LEU A 137 3.20 -4.60 -13.98
C LEU A 137 2.42 -5.83 -14.47
N ILE A 138 1.50 -5.61 -15.40
CA ILE A 138 0.71 -6.65 -16.04
C ILE A 138 1.03 -6.65 -17.53
N THR A 139 1.41 -7.81 -18.07
CA THR A 139 1.57 -8.01 -19.51
C THR A 139 0.46 -8.91 -20.00
N VAL A 140 -0.33 -8.44 -20.97
CA VAL A 140 -1.44 -9.20 -21.56
C VAL A 140 -1.00 -9.67 -22.95
N ASN A 141 -1.06 -10.99 -23.19
CA ASN A 141 -0.63 -11.59 -24.46
C ASN A 141 -1.78 -11.69 -25.49
N THR A 142 -3.02 -11.44 -25.04
CA THR A 142 -4.22 -11.48 -25.90
C THR A 142 -4.50 -10.09 -26.46
N SER A 143 -4.65 -9.97 -27.78
CA SER A 143 -5.01 -8.71 -28.44
C SER A 143 -6.49 -8.40 -28.28
N GLY A 144 -6.84 -7.14 -28.03
CA GLY A 144 -8.22 -6.64 -27.95
C GLY A 144 -8.25 -5.11 -27.95
N ASN A 145 -9.45 -4.55 -28.10
CA ASN A 145 -9.63 -3.09 -28.14
C ASN A 145 -9.78 -2.47 -26.75
N VAL A 146 -10.41 -3.19 -25.83
CA VAL A 146 -10.66 -2.74 -24.46
C VAL A 146 -10.15 -3.77 -23.48
N VAL A 147 -9.22 -3.37 -22.62
CA VAL A 147 -8.67 -4.23 -21.56
C VAL A 147 -9.01 -3.64 -20.21
N LYS A 148 -9.69 -4.44 -19.39
CA LYS A 148 -10.08 -4.07 -18.02
C LYS A 148 -9.43 -5.01 -17.03
N PHE A 149 -9.14 -4.48 -15.86
CA PHE A 149 -8.40 -5.17 -14.82
C PHE A 149 -9.16 -5.11 -13.50
N ASP A 150 -9.23 -6.27 -12.83
CA ASP A 150 -9.54 -6.35 -11.40
C ASP A 150 -8.28 -6.82 -10.70
N TYR A 151 -7.92 -6.22 -9.60
CA TYR A 151 -6.76 -6.64 -8.81
C TYR A 151 -6.85 -6.13 -7.38
N GLU A 152 -6.13 -6.77 -6.49
CA GLU A 152 -5.85 -6.31 -5.15
C GLU A 152 -4.44 -5.73 -5.10
N TYR A 153 -4.25 -4.63 -4.37
CA TYR A 153 -2.96 -3.99 -4.26
C TYR A 153 -2.46 -3.92 -2.82
N TYR A 154 -1.17 -3.79 -2.69
CA TYR A 154 -0.48 -3.65 -1.41
C TYR A 154 0.29 -2.34 -1.37
N TYR A 155 0.24 -1.68 -0.22
CA TYR A 155 1.14 -0.58 0.06
C TYR A 155 2.49 -1.13 0.52
N LYS A 156 3.59 -0.66 -0.07
CA LYS A 156 4.92 -0.91 0.46
C LYS A 156 5.16 0.09 1.58
N VAL A 157 5.29 -0.40 2.80
CA VAL A 157 5.38 0.42 4.00
C VAL A 157 6.58 0.00 4.86
N ALA A 158 7.03 0.93 5.70
CA ALA A 158 7.96 0.65 6.76
C ALA A 158 7.34 1.01 8.11
N PHE A 159 7.73 0.33 9.17
CA PHE A 159 7.32 0.72 10.51
C PHE A 159 7.85 2.12 10.84
N SER A 160 7.03 2.94 11.47
CA SER A 160 7.39 4.27 11.96
C SER A 160 7.32 4.28 13.49
N GLY A 161 8.46 4.04 14.13
CA GLY A 161 8.55 4.01 15.59
C GLY A 161 8.52 2.62 16.21
N ALA A 162 8.46 2.59 17.54
CA ALA A 162 8.48 1.36 18.33
C ALA A 162 7.12 0.64 18.29
N LEU A 163 7.18 -0.68 18.39
CA LEU A 163 6.00 -1.52 18.55
C LEU A 163 5.38 -1.31 19.93
N SER A 164 4.11 -0.89 19.99
CA SER A 164 3.38 -0.69 21.23
C SER A 164 2.31 -1.77 21.41
N ILE A 165 2.50 -2.63 22.40
CA ILE A 165 1.58 -3.73 22.73
C ILE A 165 1.17 -3.58 24.18
N SER A 166 -0.14 -3.64 24.46
CA SER A 166 -0.71 -3.58 25.79
C SER A 166 -1.59 -4.80 26.03
N GLN A 167 -1.47 -5.44 27.18
CA GLN A 167 -2.37 -6.51 27.59
C GLN A 167 -3.65 -5.87 28.17
N THR A 168 -4.80 -6.22 27.61
CA THR A 168 -6.10 -5.66 28.01
C THR A 168 -6.88 -6.61 28.94
N ALA A 169 -6.67 -7.93 28.80
CA ALA A 169 -7.21 -8.96 29.66
C ALA A 169 -6.33 -10.22 29.57
N GLU A 170 -6.66 -11.26 30.33
CA GLU A 170 -5.95 -12.53 30.22
C GLU A 170 -6.03 -13.07 28.78
N ASN A 171 -4.86 -13.30 28.17
CA ASN A 171 -4.70 -13.77 26.77
C ASN A 171 -5.23 -12.82 25.67
N PHE A 172 -5.63 -11.58 26.01
CA PHE A 172 -6.05 -10.57 25.05
C PHE A 172 -5.12 -9.36 25.07
N TYR A 173 -4.72 -8.92 23.91
CA TYR A 173 -3.76 -7.84 23.71
C TYR A 173 -4.29 -6.82 22.72
N SER A 174 -3.92 -5.57 22.92
CA SER A 174 -4.09 -4.51 21.95
C SER A 174 -2.73 -4.10 21.37
N LEU A 175 -2.74 -3.76 20.10
CA LEU A 175 -1.55 -3.36 19.36
C LEU A 175 -1.84 -2.07 18.61
N SER A 176 -0.93 -1.10 18.71
CA SER A 176 -0.93 0.09 17.86
C SER A 176 0.33 0.08 16.98
N LEU A 177 0.12 0.23 15.68
CA LEU A 177 1.16 0.29 14.67
C LEU A 177 1.13 1.62 13.95
N LYS A 178 2.32 2.20 13.77
CA LYS A 178 2.52 3.34 12.88
C LYS A 178 3.38 2.89 11.72
N MET A 179 2.94 3.20 10.52
CA MET A 179 3.61 2.85 9.28
C MET A 179 3.69 4.07 8.38
N VAL A 180 4.72 4.12 7.54
CA VAL A 180 4.88 5.12 6.49
C VAL A 180 5.11 4.40 5.17
N VAL A 181 4.55 4.93 4.08
CA VAL A 181 4.82 4.38 2.75
C VAL A 181 6.29 4.58 2.43
N ALA A 182 6.96 3.48 2.06
CA ALA A 182 8.36 3.43 1.65
C ALA A 182 8.43 3.34 0.12
N ARG A 183 9.28 4.15 -0.47
CA ARG A 183 9.50 4.20 -1.93
C ARG A 183 10.98 4.01 -2.23
#